data_bfb9b0914214b959066c83ed56082e36
#
_entry.id   bfb9b0914214b959066c83ed56082e36
#
_cell.length_a   1.000
_cell.length_b   1.000
_cell.length_c   1.000
_cell.angle_alpha   90.00
_cell.angle_beta   90.00
_cell.angle_gamma   90.00
#
_symmetry.space_group_name_H-M   'P 1'
#
loop_
_entity.id
_entity.type
_entity.pdbx_description
1 polymer ?
#
loop_
_entity_poly.entity_id
_entity_poly.type
_entity_poly.pdbx_seq_one_letter_code
_entity_poly.pdbx_strand_id
1 'polypeptide(L)'
;MKKNRIVSAHPFGDWCSAEEVFRKQSAALAGRLGRIGVKSVTVGLSGGLDSTLCLIVAVDAFKSLGLPKSGIRAYTMPGFGTTGRTKGNAELLCEGLGLKLETIDITKACLQHFRDIGHDPGKHDTTYENVQARMRTMILMNKANQTGGIVLGTGDMSEIALGWSTYNGDHMSMFGVNAGVPKTVVRDVCRWWAGEMRGKGRKARIAAGAVLDILDTPVSPELLPAKDGEIVQKTEDRIGPYELHDFFIWRTVVCGERRRSIRAAAKRAFKGIYSEDEIDKWLEVFCRRLVTQAFKRNCAPDGIKVFPAYFGPDDWRIPSDCTYEGDIIQPRKRRYHD
;
A
#
# COMPACT_ATOMS: atom_id res chain seq x y z
N MET A 1 22.76 -18.68 12.81
CA MET A 1 23.07 -17.53 11.94
C MET A 1 23.19 -16.30 12.82
N LYS A 2 24.35 -15.63 12.85
CA LYS A 2 24.52 -14.36 13.59
C LYS A 2 23.59 -13.32 12.93
N LYS A 3 22.53 -12.92 13.64
CA LYS A 3 21.69 -11.77 13.25
C LYS A 3 22.60 -10.54 13.26
N ASN A 4 23.13 -10.15 12.09
CA ASN A 4 23.77 -8.85 11.96
C ASN A 4 22.72 -7.82 12.39
N ARG A 5 23.00 -7.14 13.49
CA ARG A 5 22.17 -6.01 13.96
C ARG A 5 22.38 -4.86 12.98
N ILE A 6 21.63 -4.88 11.88
CA ILE A 6 21.57 -3.74 10.98
C ILE A 6 21.02 -2.56 11.79
N VAL A 7 21.86 -1.58 12.04
CA VAL A 7 21.50 -0.33 12.77
C VAL A 7 21.23 0.78 11.77
N SER A 8 20.90 0.44 10.53
CA SER A 8 20.54 1.38 9.48
C SER A 8 19.14 1.97 9.72
N ALA A 9 18.93 3.19 9.27
CA ALA A 9 17.61 3.84 9.18
C ALA A 9 16.68 3.14 8.17
N HIS A 10 17.24 2.41 7.19
CA HIS A 10 16.49 1.77 6.09
C HIS A 10 16.73 0.25 6.03
N PRO A 11 16.37 -0.52 7.08
CA PRO A 11 16.78 -1.91 7.23
C PRO A 11 16.20 -2.85 6.15
N PHE A 12 15.06 -2.51 5.56
CA PHE A 12 14.49 -3.30 4.47
C PHE A 12 15.26 -3.11 3.16
N GLY A 13 15.67 -1.87 2.83
CA GLY A 13 16.49 -1.58 1.66
C GLY A 13 17.89 -2.20 1.74
N ASP A 14 18.45 -2.26 2.95
CA ASP A 14 19.74 -2.95 3.18
C ASP A 14 19.63 -4.49 3.07
N TRP A 15 18.43 -5.04 3.32
CA TRP A 15 18.19 -6.48 3.26
C TRP A 15 18.04 -6.99 1.83
N CYS A 16 17.40 -6.23 0.95
CA CYS A 16 17.03 -6.67 -0.39
C CYS A 16 17.01 -5.47 -1.35
N SER A 17 17.67 -5.60 -2.50
CA SER A 17 17.68 -4.55 -3.51
C SER A 17 16.30 -4.31 -4.13
N ALA A 18 16.06 -3.10 -4.64
CA ALA A 18 14.82 -2.75 -5.32
C ALA A 18 14.51 -3.69 -6.51
N GLU A 19 15.54 -4.06 -7.28
CA GLU A 19 15.41 -5.02 -8.38
C GLU A 19 14.96 -6.39 -7.88
N GLU A 20 15.57 -6.89 -6.81
CA GLU A 20 15.23 -8.20 -6.26
C GLU A 20 13.81 -8.22 -5.70
N VAL A 21 13.37 -7.14 -5.03
CA VAL A 21 11.99 -6.98 -4.55
C VAL A 21 11.02 -7.04 -5.73
N PHE A 22 11.26 -6.24 -6.78
CA PHE A 22 10.42 -6.23 -7.97
C PHE A 22 10.32 -7.61 -8.63
N ARG A 23 11.45 -8.32 -8.79
CA ARG A 23 11.48 -9.68 -9.37
C ARG A 23 10.69 -10.66 -8.51
N LYS A 24 10.80 -10.60 -7.18
CA LYS A 24 10.03 -11.46 -6.25
C LYS A 24 8.53 -11.19 -6.37
N GLN A 25 8.12 -9.90 -6.43
CA GLN A 25 6.70 -9.55 -6.62
C GLN A 25 6.17 -10.08 -7.95
N SER A 26 6.86 -9.83 -9.05
CA SER A 26 6.45 -10.27 -10.39
C SER A 26 6.36 -11.79 -10.50
N ALA A 27 7.35 -12.51 -9.99
CA ALA A 27 7.35 -13.97 -10.01
C ALA A 27 6.24 -14.57 -9.14
N ALA A 28 5.98 -13.99 -7.96
CA ALA A 28 4.93 -14.45 -7.07
C ALA A 28 3.54 -14.21 -7.65
N LEU A 29 3.30 -13.05 -8.27
CA LEU A 29 2.04 -12.76 -8.96
C LEU A 29 1.85 -13.69 -10.16
N ALA A 30 2.86 -13.87 -11.00
CA ALA A 30 2.82 -14.80 -12.13
C ALA A 30 2.52 -16.24 -11.66
N GLY A 31 3.19 -16.70 -10.61
CA GLY A 31 2.94 -18.01 -10.00
C GLY A 31 1.51 -18.14 -9.46
N ARG A 32 0.93 -17.10 -8.84
CA ARG A 32 -0.47 -17.11 -8.39
C ARG A 32 -1.42 -17.22 -9.56
N LEU A 33 -1.28 -16.34 -10.56
CA LEU A 33 -2.15 -16.33 -11.75
C LEU A 33 -2.09 -17.64 -12.52
N GLY A 34 -0.88 -18.21 -12.69
CA GLY A 34 -0.70 -19.51 -13.39
C GLY A 34 -1.39 -20.65 -12.65
N ARG A 35 -1.26 -20.72 -11.30
CA ARG A 35 -1.88 -21.80 -10.51
C ARG A 35 -3.41 -21.74 -10.49
N ILE A 36 -4.01 -20.55 -10.46
CA ILE A 36 -5.48 -20.41 -10.46
C ILE A 36 -6.07 -20.32 -11.87
N GLY A 37 -5.24 -20.32 -12.91
CA GLY A 37 -5.69 -20.28 -14.32
C GLY A 37 -6.32 -18.96 -14.77
N VAL A 38 -6.15 -17.86 -14.00
CA VAL A 38 -6.76 -16.56 -14.30
C VAL A 38 -5.91 -15.78 -15.28
N LYS A 39 -6.57 -15.21 -16.31
CA LYS A 39 -5.93 -14.43 -17.39
C LYS A 39 -6.34 -12.95 -17.40
N SER A 40 -7.07 -12.51 -16.39
CA SER A 40 -7.48 -11.11 -16.22
C SER A 40 -7.25 -10.64 -14.79
N VAL A 41 -6.76 -9.41 -14.67
CA VAL A 41 -6.61 -8.72 -13.36
C VAL A 41 -7.22 -7.33 -13.43
N THR A 42 -7.79 -6.90 -12.31
CA THR A 42 -8.40 -5.57 -12.15
C THR A 42 -7.57 -4.77 -11.15
N VAL A 43 -7.16 -3.56 -11.53
CA VAL A 43 -6.35 -2.65 -10.71
C VAL A 43 -6.99 -1.28 -10.64
N GLY A 44 -7.20 -0.77 -9.44
CA GLY A 44 -7.58 0.62 -9.20
C GLY A 44 -6.34 1.52 -9.21
N LEU A 45 -6.32 2.53 -10.07
CA LEU A 45 -5.24 3.52 -10.15
C LEU A 45 -5.69 4.83 -9.54
N SER A 46 -5.11 5.16 -8.40
CA SER A 46 -5.29 6.47 -7.75
C SER A 46 -4.35 7.54 -8.32
N GLY A 47 -3.31 7.14 -9.04
CA GLY A 47 -2.19 8.02 -9.39
C GLY A 47 -1.13 8.12 -8.30
N GLY A 48 -1.23 7.30 -7.24
CA GLY A 48 -0.24 7.19 -6.16
C GLY A 48 0.76 6.04 -6.38
N LEU A 49 1.79 6.02 -5.53
CA LEU A 49 2.93 5.08 -5.62
C LEU A 49 2.51 3.61 -5.58
N ASP A 50 1.61 3.25 -4.66
CA ASP A 50 1.25 1.85 -4.42
C ASP A 50 0.51 1.24 -5.62
N SER A 51 -0.45 1.99 -6.18
CA SER A 51 -1.16 1.56 -7.38
C SER A 51 -0.23 1.52 -8.61
N THR A 52 0.75 2.42 -8.67
CA THR A 52 1.81 2.44 -9.69
C THR A 52 2.66 1.17 -9.61
N LEU A 53 3.21 0.82 -8.44
CA LEU A 53 4.00 -0.39 -8.26
C LEU A 53 3.17 -1.63 -8.59
N CYS A 54 1.93 -1.72 -8.11
CA CYS A 54 1.03 -2.83 -8.41
C CYS A 54 0.83 -3.02 -9.91
N LEU A 55 0.64 -1.92 -10.67
CA LEU A 55 0.45 -1.97 -12.11
C LEU A 55 1.70 -2.43 -12.87
N ILE A 56 2.89 -1.89 -12.54
CA ILE A 56 4.13 -2.28 -13.21
C ILE A 56 4.51 -3.74 -12.92
N VAL A 57 4.25 -4.23 -11.70
CA VAL A 57 4.41 -5.66 -11.36
C VAL A 57 3.43 -6.53 -12.14
N ALA A 58 2.16 -6.10 -12.30
CA ALA A 58 1.18 -6.83 -13.10
C ALA A 58 1.60 -6.93 -14.57
N VAL A 59 2.15 -5.84 -15.16
CA VAL A 59 2.65 -5.84 -16.54
C VAL A 59 3.80 -6.83 -16.72
N ASP A 60 4.73 -6.89 -15.78
CA ASP A 60 5.88 -7.82 -15.85
C ASP A 60 5.44 -9.27 -15.64
N ALA A 61 4.53 -9.54 -14.71
CA ALA A 61 3.95 -10.87 -14.49
C ALA A 61 3.21 -11.38 -15.73
N PHE A 62 2.39 -10.53 -16.38
CA PHE A 62 1.70 -10.88 -17.62
C PHE A 62 2.68 -11.18 -18.75
N LYS A 63 3.74 -10.38 -18.88
CA LYS A 63 4.79 -10.61 -19.86
C LYS A 63 5.47 -11.97 -19.63
N SER A 64 5.80 -12.33 -18.40
CA SER A 64 6.44 -13.60 -18.06
C SER A 64 5.56 -14.82 -18.34
N LEU A 65 4.24 -14.65 -18.25
CA LEU A 65 3.23 -15.68 -18.56
C LEU A 65 2.85 -15.73 -20.05
N GLY A 66 3.36 -14.83 -20.89
CA GLY A 66 2.93 -14.71 -22.28
C GLY A 66 1.46 -14.25 -22.44
N LEU A 67 0.88 -13.64 -21.41
CA LEU A 67 -0.50 -13.17 -21.44
C LEU A 67 -0.60 -11.78 -22.12
N PRO A 68 -1.69 -11.53 -22.85
CA PRO A 68 -1.89 -10.23 -23.51
C PRO A 68 -2.16 -9.13 -22.49
N LYS A 69 -1.59 -7.95 -22.69
CA LYS A 69 -1.81 -6.76 -21.84
C LYS A 69 -3.29 -6.38 -21.69
N SER A 70 -4.13 -6.74 -22.66
CA SER A 70 -5.58 -6.53 -22.59
C SER A 70 -6.25 -7.26 -21.42
N GLY A 71 -5.60 -8.24 -20.80
CA GLY A 71 -6.05 -8.87 -19.56
C GLY A 71 -5.83 -8.00 -18.32
N ILE A 72 -5.01 -6.95 -18.40
CA ILE A 72 -4.82 -5.98 -17.31
C ILE A 72 -5.86 -4.88 -17.46
N ARG A 73 -6.84 -4.86 -16.57
CA ARG A 73 -7.93 -3.88 -16.52
C ARG A 73 -7.61 -2.79 -15.50
N ALA A 74 -7.19 -1.62 -16.01
CA ALA A 74 -6.83 -0.47 -15.19
C ALA A 74 -8.01 0.50 -15.12
N TYR A 75 -8.40 0.89 -13.89
CA TYR A 75 -9.52 1.80 -13.62
C TYR A 75 -9.05 2.97 -12.78
N THR A 76 -9.35 4.20 -13.22
CA THR A 76 -9.33 5.37 -12.33
C THR A 76 -10.77 5.74 -11.97
N MET A 77 -10.98 6.02 -10.69
CA MET A 77 -12.32 6.25 -10.15
C MET A 77 -12.33 7.59 -9.40
N PRO A 78 -12.34 8.73 -10.14
CA PRO A 78 -12.37 10.03 -9.52
C PRO A 78 -13.60 10.19 -8.63
N GLY A 79 -13.40 10.85 -7.50
CA GLY A 79 -14.41 11.27 -6.54
C GLY A 79 -14.15 12.72 -6.13
N PHE A 80 -14.57 13.10 -4.93
CA PHE A 80 -14.54 14.50 -4.49
C PHE A 80 -13.13 15.07 -4.24
N GLY A 81 -12.14 14.21 -3.93
CA GLY A 81 -10.77 14.63 -3.59
C GLY A 81 -9.73 14.39 -4.69
N THR A 82 -10.13 13.87 -5.84
CA THR A 82 -9.19 13.54 -6.91
C THR A 82 -8.67 14.79 -7.60
N THR A 83 -7.35 14.95 -7.67
CA THR A 83 -6.70 16.09 -8.32
C THR A 83 -6.44 15.84 -9.82
N GLY A 84 -6.30 16.92 -10.59
CA GLY A 84 -5.95 16.83 -12.01
C GLY A 84 -4.57 16.19 -12.23
N ARG A 85 -3.60 16.40 -11.33
CA ARG A 85 -2.24 15.85 -11.40
C ARG A 85 -2.24 14.33 -11.27
N THR A 86 -2.91 13.79 -10.26
CA THR A 86 -2.95 12.34 -10.03
C THR A 86 -3.67 11.60 -11.14
N LYS A 87 -4.75 12.18 -11.67
CA LYS A 87 -5.42 11.64 -12.85
C LYS A 87 -4.51 11.64 -14.07
N GLY A 88 -3.81 12.74 -14.35
CA GLY A 88 -2.87 12.88 -15.46
C GLY A 88 -1.72 11.86 -15.37
N ASN A 89 -1.19 11.63 -14.18
CA ASN A 89 -0.14 10.64 -13.95
C ASN A 89 -0.62 9.20 -14.24
N ALA A 90 -1.84 8.84 -13.85
CA ALA A 90 -2.40 7.54 -14.15
C ALA A 90 -2.59 7.34 -15.68
N GLU A 91 -3.02 8.39 -16.40
CA GLU A 91 -3.17 8.39 -17.85
C GLU A 91 -1.82 8.20 -18.56
N LEU A 92 -0.80 9.00 -18.20
CA LEU A 92 0.54 8.91 -18.78
C LEU A 92 1.23 7.56 -18.48
N LEU A 93 1.05 7.04 -17.26
CA LEU A 93 1.57 5.72 -16.90
C LEU A 93 0.96 4.62 -17.78
N CYS A 94 -0.36 4.60 -17.94
CA CYS A 94 -1.04 3.63 -18.79
C CYS A 94 -0.66 3.77 -20.27
N GLU A 95 -0.58 5.00 -20.80
CA GLU A 95 -0.09 5.27 -22.16
C GLU A 95 1.29 4.67 -22.38
N GLY A 96 2.23 4.99 -21.48
CA GLY A 96 3.61 4.53 -21.56
C GLY A 96 3.75 3.01 -21.44
N LEU A 97 2.91 2.37 -20.63
CA LEU A 97 2.84 0.91 -20.51
C LEU A 97 2.08 0.23 -21.66
N GLY A 98 1.36 0.98 -22.50
CA GLY A 98 0.51 0.47 -23.57
C GLY A 98 -0.73 -0.25 -23.02
N LEU A 99 -1.32 0.29 -21.99
CA LEU A 99 -2.56 -0.18 -21.35
C LEU A 99 -3.71 0.79 -21.64
N LYS A 100 -4.94 0.28 -21.62
CA LYS A 100 -6.14 1.11 -21.62
C LYS A 100 -6.50 1.47 -20.18
N LEU A 101 -6.66 2.75 -19.89
CA LEU A 101 -7.23 3.25 -18.65
C LEU A 101 -8.72 3.53 -18.87
N GLU A 102 -9.57 2.99 -18.00
CA GLU A 102 -11.00 3.30 -17.97
C GLU A 102 -11.30 4.22 -16.80
N THR A 103 -12.06 5.28 -17.05
CA THR A 103 -12.49 6.24 -16.00
C THR A 103 -13.93 5.95 -15.61
N ILE A 104 -14.17 5.77 -14.31
CA ILE A 104 -15.50 5.59 -13.72
C ILE A 104 -15.67 6.63 -12.61
N ASP A 105 -16.39 7.72 -12.90
CA ASP A 105 -16.70 8.74 -11.90
C ASP A 105 -17.67 8.21 -10.85
N ILE A 106 -17.25 8.22 -9.57
CA ILE A 106 -18.05 7.70 -8.46
C ILE A 106 -18.90 8.76 -7.76
N THR A 107 -18.79 10.03 -8.14
CA THR A 107 -19.42 11.15 -7.45
C THR A 107 -20.93 10.97 -7.31
N LYS A 108 -21.63 10.66 -8.42
CA LYS A 108 -23.09 10.47 -8.40
C LYS A 108 -23.52 9.29 -7.52
N ALA A 109 -22.78 8.19 -7.58
CA ALA A 109 -23.07 7.01 -6.78
C ALA A 109 -22.86 7.27 -5.28
N CYS A 110 -21.78 7.98 -4.92
CA CYS A 110 -21.53 8.39 -3.53
C CYS A 110 -22.60 9.36 -3.01
N LEU A 111 -23.01 10.36 -3.82
CA LEU A 111 -24.09 11.30 -3.45
C LEU A 111 -25.43 10.58 -3.27
N GLN A 112 -25.74 9.59 -4.11
CA GLN A 112 -26.93 8.77 -3.91
C GLN A 112 -26.83 7.99 -2.60
N HIS A 113 -25.69 7.34 -2.35
CA HIS A 113 -25.50 6.57 -1.13
C HIS A 113 -25.56 7.43 0.14
N PHE A 114 -25.02 8.67 0.12
CA PHE A 114 -25.20 9.61 1.24
C PHE A 114 -26.67 9.88 1.55
N ARG A 115 -27.50 10.09 0.51
CA ARG A 115 -28.95 10.27 0.70
C ARG A 115 -29.60 9.03 1.30
N ASP A 116 -29.25 7.83 0.81
CA ASP A 116 -29.82 6.57 1.25
C ASP A 116 -29.55 6.28 2.73
N ILE A 117 -28.35 6.70 3.24
CA ILE A 117 -27.97 6.51 4.66
C ILE A 117 -28.22 7.75 5.53
N GLY A 118 -28.80 8.82 4.99
CA GLY A 118 -29.08 10.06 5.73
C GLY A 118 -27.82 10.84 6.14
N HIS A 119 -26.71 10.71 5.41
CA HIS A 119 -25.47 11.45 5.68
C HIS A 119 -25.44 12.77 4.92
N ASP A 120 -25.08 13.85 5.62
CA ASP A 120 -24.86 15.16 5.00
C ASP A 120 -23.54 15.18 4.20
N PRO A 121 -23.57 15.33 2.86
CA PRO A 121 -22.36 15.38 2.04
C PRO A 121 -21.47 16.61 2.33
N GLY A 122 -21.96 17.61 3.02
CA GLY A 122 -21.15 18.74 3.52
C GLY A 122 -20.30 18.40 4.73
N LYS A 123 -20.59 17.28 5.41
CA LYS A 123 -19.81 16.81 6.57
C LYS A 123 -18.69 15.88 6.14
N HIS A 124 -17.48 16.40 6.03
CA HIS A 124 -16.29 15.69 5.59
C HIS A 124 -15.65 14.87 6.73
N ASP A 125 -16.39 13.90 7.25
CA ASP A 125 -15.96 12.99 8.31
C ASP A 125 -15.52 11.61 7.79
N THR A 126 -15.25 10.67 8.71
CA THR A 126 -14.87 9.28 8.37
C THR A 126 -15.90 8.57 7.49
N THR A 127 -17.21 8.89 7.63
CA THR A 127 -18.26 8.32 6.77
C THR A 127 -18.08 8.78 5.34
N TYR A 128 -17.86 10.09 5.15
CA TYR A 128 -17.60 10.69 3.85
C TYR A 128 -16.40 10.06 3.13
N GLU A 129 -15.28 9.87 3.84
CA GLU A 129 -14.08 9.22 3.29
C GLU A 129 -14.34 7.75 2.95
N ASN A 130 -14.95 7.00 3.89
CA ASN A 130 -15.16 5.57 3.76
C ASN A 130 -16.16 5.17 2.66
N VAL A 131 -17.18 5.98 2.42
CA VAL A 131 -18.14 5.75 1.31
C VAL A 131 -17.40 5.73 -0.03
N GLN A 132 -16.51 6.68 -0.27
CA GLN A 132 -15.74 6.75 -1.51
C GLN A 132 -14.80 5.53 -1.67
N ALA A 133 -14.08 5.16 -0.60
CA ALA A 133 -13.17 4.03 -0.63
C ALA A 133 -13.92 2.71 -0.89
N ARG A 134 -15.06 2.48 -0.21
CA ARG A 134 -15.89 1.28 -0.41
C ARG A 134 -16.54 1.24 -1.79
N MET A 135 -17.00 2.39 -2.30
CA MET A 135 -17.54 2.48 -3.66
C MET A 135 -16.52 2.03 -4.72
N ARG A 136 -15.27 2.48 -4.59
CA ARG A 136 -14.18 2.03 -5.48
C ARG A 136 -13.96 0.53 -5.40
N THR A 137 -13.89 -0.01 -4.20
CA THR A 137 -13.69 -1.46 -4.00
C THR A 137 -14.84 -2.28 -4.57
N MET A 138 -16.09 -1.88 -4.33
CA MET A 138 -17.28 -2.54 -4.88
C MET A 138 -17.23 -2.59 -6.42
N ILE A 139 -16.88 -1.48 -7.07
CA ILE A 139 -16.74 -1.40 -8.53
C ILE A 139 -15.64 -2.35 -9.02
N LEU A 140 -14.46 -2.34 -8.38
CA LEU A 140 -13.35 -3.20 -8.79
C LEU A 140 -13.69 -4.68 -8.67
N MET A 141 -14.36 -5.10 -7.57
CA MET A 141 -14.81 -6.48 -7.38
C MET A 141 -15.80 -6.93 -8.46
N ASN A 142 -16.79 -6.07 -8.79
CA ASN A 142 -17.76 -6.36 -9.84
C ASN A 142 -17.11 -6.37 -11.23
N LYS A 143 -16.14 -5.50 -11.51
CA LYS A 143 -15.35 -5.50 -12.75
C LYS A 143 -14.50 -6.77 -12.89
N ALA A 144 -13.93 -7.25 -11.80
CA ALA A 144 -13.23 -8.54 -11.81
C ALA A 144 -14.18 -9.69 -12.14
N ASN A 145 -15.38 -9.73 -11.54
CA ASN A 145 -16.40 -10.73 -11.84
C ASN A 145 -16.81 -10.72 -13.32
N GLN A 146 -17.02 -9.53 -13.91
CA GLN A 146 -17.38 -9.38 -15.35
C GLN A 146 -16.32 -9.98 -16.28
N THR A 147 -15.06 -10.04 -15.88
CA THR A 147 -13.95 -10.51 -16.71
C THR A 147 -13.42 -11.88 -16.32
N GLY A 148 -14.02 -12.54 -15.32
CA GLY A 148 -13.49 -13.79 -14.75
C GLY A 148 -12.08 -13.61 -14.16
N GLY A 149 -11.77 -12.40 -13.71
CA GLY A 149 -10.47 -12.00 -13.19
C GLY A 149 -10.43 -11.88 -11.67
N ILE A 150 -9.31 -11.36 -11.16
CA ILE A 150 -9.12 -11.03 -9.74
C ILE A 150 -8.76 -9.56 -9.55
N VAL A 151 -9.13 -9.00 -8.39
CA VAL A 151 -8.71 -7.66 -7.97
C VAL A 151 -7.33 -7.75 -7.33
N LEU A 152 -6.39 -6.95 -7.82
CA LEU A 152 -5.09 -6.77 -7.21
C LEU A 152 -5.15 -5.66 -6.15
N GLY A 153 -4.71 -5.99 -4.92
CA GLY A 153 -4.59 -5.04 -3.83
C GLY A 153 -3.31 -4.24 -3.94
N THR A 154 -3.43 -2.95 -3.70
CA THR A 154 -2.32 -2.00 -3.80
C THR A 154 -1.72 -1.64 -2.44
N GLY A 155 -2.43 -1.89 -1.32
CA GLY A 155 -1.96 -1.56 0.03
C GLY A 155 -0.61 -2.19 0.34
N ASP A 156 0.29 -1.41 0.93
CA ASP A 156 1.64 -1.84 1.29
C ASP A 156 1.73 -2.35 2.75
N MET A 157 2.89 -2.90 3.10
CA MET A 157 3.14 -3.46 4.43
C MET A 157 2.98 -2.43 5.55
N SER A 158 3.41 -1.19 5.32
CA SER A 158 3.38 -0.13 6.34
C SER A 158 1.95 0.29 6.64
N GLU A 159 1.12 0.44 5.61
CA GLU A 159 -0.31 0.71 5.73
C GLU A 159 -1.04 -0.43 6.44
N ILE A 160 -0.74 -1.68 6.07
CA ILE A 160 -1.31 -2.87 6.69
C ILE A 160 -0.92 -2.94 8.18
N ALA A 161 0.35 -2.71 8.52
CA ALA A 161 0.82 -2.71 9.90
C ALA A 161 0.08 -1.69 10.77
N LEU A 162 -0.09 -0.48 10.24
CA LEU A 162 -0.77 0.64 10.91
C LEU A 162 -2.30 0.57 10.83
N GLY A 163 -2.85 -0.34 10.00
CA GLY A 163 -4.28 -0.35 9.68
C GLY A 163 -4.74 0.97 9.05
N TRP A 164 -3.87 1.60 8.27
CA TRP A 164 -4.15 2.85 7.57
C TRP A 164 -4.84 2.60 6.24
N SER A 165 -6.10 2.22 6.33
CA SER A 165 -6.99 1.91 5.20
C SER A 165 -8.44 1.91 5.68
N THR A 166 -9.37 2.06 4.77
CA THR A 166 -10.80 1.88 5.05
C THR A 166 -11.14 0.39 5.12
N TYR A 167 -11.65 -0.05 6.27
CA TYR A 167 -12.13 -1.42 6.43
C TYR A 167 -13.23 -1.75 5.40
N ASN A 168 -13.06 -2.88 4.69
CA ASN A 168 -13.89 -3.26 3.53
C ASN A 168 -13.93 -2.22 2.39
N GLY A 169 -12.93 -1.34 2.33
CA GLY A 169 -12.68 -0.44 1.22
C GLY A 169 -11.38 -0.83 0.53
N ASP A 170 -10.44 0.10 0.44
CA ASP A 170 -9.08 -0.11 -0.09
C ASP A 170 -8.26 -1.17 0.68
N HIS A 171 -8.68 -1.51 1.89
CA HIS A 171 -8.19 -2.64 2.67
C HIS A 171 -8.39 -4.00 1.96
N MET A 172 -9.45 -4.15 1.13
CA MET A 172 -9.85 -5.43 0.54
C MET A 172 -9.43 -5.58 -0.92
N SER A 173 -9.01 -6.79 -1.23
CA SER A 173 -8.69 -7.24 -2.60
C SER A 173 -8.78 -8.77 -2.67
N MET A 174 -8.47 -9.34 -3.83
CA MET A 174 -8.37 -10.80 -3.96
C MET A 174 -6.91 -11.29 -3.87
N PHE A 175 -5.92 -10.39 -4.08
CA PHE A 175 -4.51 -10.69 -3.89
C PHE A 175 -3.69 -9.41 -3.72
N GLY A 176 -3.01 -9.25 -2.58
CA GLY A 176 -2.21 -8.07 -2.24
C GLY A 176 -0.81 -8.12 -2.84
N VAL A 177 -0.56 -7.33 -3.87
CA VAL A 177 0.74 -7.31 -4.58
C VAL A 177 1.84 -6.66 -3.75
N ASN A 178 1.51 -5.58 -3.02
CA ASN A 178 2.47 -4.84 -2.21
C ASN A 178 2.42 -5.22 -0.71
N ALA A 179 1.57 -6.18 -0.32
CA ALA A 179 1.32 -6.50 1.09
C ALA A 179 2.59 -6.86 1.90
N GLY A 180 3.62 -7.37 1.26
CA GLY A 180 4.91 -7.69 1.89
C GLY A 180 6.02 -6.68 1.59
N VAL A 181 5.71 -5.47 1.10
CA VAL A 181 6.70 -4.43 0.75
C VAL A 181 6.39 -3.16 1.54
N PRO A 182 7.31 -2.64 2.38
CA PRO A 182 7.08 -1.42 3.13
C PRO A 182 7.15 -0.17 2.24
N LYS A 183 6.52 0.93 2.66
CA LYS A 183 6.37 2.18 1.89
C LYS A 183 7.71 2.74 1.38
N THR A 184 8.76 2.71 2.19
CA THR A 184 10.08 3.19 1.78
C THR A 184 10.64 2.38 0.61
N VAL A 185 10.47 1.05 0.65
CA VAL A 185 10.90 0.16 -0.43
C VAL A 185 10.01 0.28 -1.67
N VAL A 186 8.70 0.54 -1.52
CA VAL A 186 7.82 0.88 -2.66
C VAL A 186 8.40 2.07 -3.45
N ARG A 187 8.85 3.13 -2.73
CA ARG A 187 9.51 4.28 -3.35
C ARG A 187 10.80 3.89 -4.08
N ASP A 188 11.62 3.06 -3.45
CA ASP A 188 12.90 2.62 -4.02
C ASP A 188 12.70 1.78 -5.28
N VAL A 189 11.74 0.85 -5.27
CA VAL A 189 11.39 0.01 -6.43
C VAL A 189 10.86 0.86 -7.57
N CYS A 190 9.97 1.81 -7.31
CA CYS A 190 9.47 2.74 -8.32
C CYS A 190 10.60 3.58 -8.93
N ARG A 191 11.51 4.10 -8.11
CA ARG A 191 12.67 4.89 -8.56
C ARG A 191 13.61 4.04 -9.41
N TRP A 192 13.97 2.86 -8.95
CA TRP A 192 14.80 1.91 -9.70
C TRP A 192 14.16 1.58 -11.06
N TRP A 193 12.87 1.21 -11.06
CA TRP A 193 12.16 0.85 -12.28
C TRP A 193 12.12 2.01 -13.29
N ALA A 194 11.86 3.23 -12.84
CA ALA A 194 11.89 4.42 -13.71
C ALA A 194 13.28 4.64 -14.32
N GLY A 195 14.35 4.40 -13.56
CA GLY A 195 15.72 4.42 -14.05
C GLY A 195 15.96 3.43 -15.18
N GLU A 196 15.52 2.18 -14.98
CA GLU A 196 15.64 1.09 -15.95
C GLU A 196 14.85 1.37 -17.27
N MET A 197 13.77 2.14 -17.18
CA MET A 197 12.93 2.43 -18.34
C MET A 197 13.45 3.57 -19.23
N ARG A 198 14.30 4.46 -18.72
CA ARG A 198 14.74 5.69 -19.45
C ARG A 198 15.33 5.42 -20.82
N GLY A 199 16.06 4.33 -20.99
CA GLY A 199 16.74 3.95 -22.27
C GLY A 199 15.90 3.08 -23.21
N LYS A 200 14.68 2.67 -22.84
CA LYS A 200 13.90 1.62 -23.56
C LYS A 200 12.87 2.18 -24.57
N GLY A 201 13.11 3.37 -25.11
CA GLY A 201 12.26 3.97 -26.15
C GLY A 201 11.21 4.95 -25.64
N ARG A 202 10.40 5.54 -26.57
CA ARG A 202 9.49 6.65 -26.26
C ARG A 202 8.43 6.29 -25.21
N LYS A 203 7.74 5.18 -25.37
CA LYS A 203 6.67 4.76 -24.43
C LYS A 203 7.23 4.51 -23.04
N ALA A 204 8.37 3.83 -22.93
CA ALA A 204 9.03 3.58 -21.66
C ALA A 204 9.44 4.87 -20.94
N ARG A 205 9.91 5.89 -21.71
CA ARG A 205 10.23 7.22 -21.16
C ARG A 205 8.99 7.96 -20.62
N ILE A 206 7.85 7.86 -21.31
CA ILE A 206 6.58 8.44 -20.82
C ILE A 206 6.20 7.81 -19.47
N ALA A 207 6.20 6.47 -19.40
CA ALA A 207 5.90 5.77 -18.14
C ALA A 207 6.89 6.12 -17.03
N ALA A 208 8.20 6.18 -17.32
CA ALA A 208 9.23 6.57 -16.36
C ALA A 208 9.04 8.00 -15.84
N GLY A 209 8.69 8.94 -16.74
CA GLY A 209 8.37 10.32 -16.38
C GLY A 209 7.19 10.41 -15.42
N ALA A 210 6.11 9.69 -15.70
CA ALA A 210 4.95 9.62 -14.82
C ALA A 210 5.30 9.06 -13.42
N VAL A 211 6.11 7.98 -13.37
CA VAL A 211 6.57 7.41 -12.10
C VAL A 211 7.41 8.39 -11.30
N LEU A 212 8.28 9.15 -11.93
CA LEU A 212 9.11 10.17 -11.25
C LEU A 212 8.25 11.32 -10.71
N ASP A 213 7.26 11.80 -11.48
CA ASP A 213 6.32 12.83 -10.98
C ASP A 213 5.47 12.33 -9.80
N ILE A 214 5.07 11.05 -9.81
CA ILE A 214 4.38 10.42 -8.69
C ILE A 214 5.28 10.35 -7.45
N LEU A 215 6.58 10.05 -7.62
CA LEU A 215 7.56 10.03 -6.51
C LEU A 215 7.74 11.39 -5.85
N ASP A 216 7.57 12.46 -6.59
CA ASP A 216 7.66 13.86 -6.11
C ASP A 216 6.33 14.38 -5.55
N THR A 217 5.26 13.56 -5.60
CA THR A 217 3.95 13.94 -5.04
C THR A 217 3.85 13.46 -3.58
N PRO A 218 3.37 14.31 -2.64
CA PRO A 218 3.13 13.90 -1.27
C PRO A 218 2.11 12.76 -1.17
N VAL A 219 2.33 11.82 -0.25
CA VAL A 219 1.39 10.71 -0.01
C VAL A 219 0.11 11.25 0.62
N SER A 220 -1.02 11.02 -0.06
CA SER A 220 -2.36 11.47 0.39
C SER A 220 -3.43 10.44 0.00
N PRO A 221 -4.45 10.22 0.83
CA PRO A 221 -5.59 9.36 0.47
C PRO A 221 -6.53 10.00 -0.56
N GLU A 222 -6.42 11.31 -0.84
CA GLU A 222 -7.26 12.08 -1.80
C GLU A 222 -8.77 11.83 -1.66
N LEU A 223 -9.25 11.75 -0.43
CA LEU A 223 -10.67 11.51 -0.12
C LEU A 223 -11.42 12.82 0.23
N LEU A 224 -10.69 13.85 0.66
CA LEU A 224 -11.22 15.17 0.96
C LEU A 224 -11.10 16.11 -0.24
N PRO A 225 -12.06 17.00 -0.48
CA PRO A 225 -11.97 18.00 -1.54
C PRO A 225 -10.66 18.79 -1.45
N ALA A 226 -9.99 18.99 -2.58
CA ALA A 226 -8.81 19.83 -2.65
C ALA A 226 -9.19 21.29 -2.32
N LYS A 227 -8.35 21.98 -1.56
CA LYS A 227 -8.50 23.41 -1.33
C LYS A 227 -7.50 24.14 -2.22
N ASP A 228 -7.97 25.03 -3.09
CA ASP A 228 -7.15 25.78 -4.05
C ASP A 228 -6.27 24.89 -4.96
N GLY A 229 -6.73 23.67 -5.26
CA GLY A 229 -5.96 22.69 -6.06
C GLY A 229 -4.86 21.95 -5.32
N GLU A 230 -4.66 22.24 -4.03
CA GLU A 230 -3.65 21.57 -3.21
C GLU A 230 -4.23 20.45 -2.37
N ILE A 231 -3.38 19.46 -2.06
CA ILE A 231 -3.69 18.32 -1.20
C ILE A 231 -3.87 18.80 0.24
N VAL A 232 -5.10 18.76 0.75
CA VAL A 232 -5.44 19.21 2.11
C VAL A 232 -4.93 18.26 3.19
N GLN A 233 -4.77 16.98 2.88
CA GLN A 233 -4.47 15.94 3.86
C GLN A 233 -3.22 15.16 3.46
N LYS A 234 -2.11 15.40 4.14
CA LYS A 234 -0.92 14.54 4.04
C LYS A 234 -1.03 13.39 5.04
N THR A 235 -0.80 12.17 4.57
CA THR A 235 -0.85 10.97 5.42
C THR A 235 0.11 11.06 6.60
N GLU A 236 1.35 11.51 6.35
CA GLU A 236 2.40 11.57 7.37
C GLU A 236 2.13 12.60 8.47
N ASP A 237 1.30 13.61 8.23
CA ASP A 237 0.87 14.54 9.28
C ASP A 237 -0.01 13.85 10.34
N ARG A 238 -0.74 12.79 9.95
CA ARG A 238 -1.66 12.05 10.83
C ARG A 238 -1.04 10.85 11.50
N ILE A 239 -0.22 10.09 10.79
CA ILE A 239 0.36 8.84 11.31
C ILE A 239 1.85 8.93 11.58
N GLY A 240 2.56 9.92 11.03
CA GLY A 240 4.00 10.08 11.11
C GLY A 240 4.75 9.57 9.88
N PRO A 241 6.06 9.84 9.82
CA PRO A 241 6.91 9.47 8.70
C PRO A 241 6.99 7.96 8.51
N TYR A 242 6.77 7.50 7.28
CA TYR A 242 6.82 6.07 6.96
C TYR A 242 8.19 5.44 7.22
N GLU A 243 9.28 6.19 7.08
CA GLU A 243 10.62 5.66 7.36
C GLU A 243 10.81 5.27 8.84
N LEU A 244 10.19 6.00 9.78
CA LEU A 244 10.16 5.60 11.19
C LEU A 244 9.32 4.34 11.39
N HIS A 245 8.15 4.26 10.74
CA HIS A 245 7.28 3.09 10.87
C HIS A 245 7.93 1.83 10.28
N ASP A 246 8.57 1.92 9.13
CA ASP A 246 9.26 0.80 8.50
C ASP A 246 10.44 0.31 9.38
N PHE A 247 11.16 1.23 9.98
CA PHE A 247 12.16 0.90 10.99
C PHE A 247 11.54 0.19 12.20
N PHE A 248 10.42 0.70 12.73
CA PHE A 248 9.74 0.08 13.86
C PHE A 248 9.18 -1.31 13.52
N ILE A 249 8.64 -1.49 12.32
CA ILE A 249 8.19 -2.81 11.81
C ILE A 249 9.36 -3.79 11.81
N TRP A 250 10.49 -3.41 11.24
CA TRP A 250 11.67 -4.27 11.19
C TRP A 250 12.13 -4.69 12.57
N ARG A 251 12.28 -3.74 13.47
CA ARG A 251 12.76 -3.99 14.85
C ARG A 251 11.79 -4.84 15.66
N THR A 252 10.49 -4.63 15.46
CA THR A 252 9.44 -5.38 16.16
C THR A 252 9.30 -6.80 15.61
N VAL A 253 9.08 -6.93 14.29
CA VAL A 253 8.65 -8.19 13.67
C VAL A 253 9.83 -9.07 13.30
N VAL A 254 10.89 -8.51 12.72
CA VAL A 254 12.06 -9.28 12.28
C VAL A 254 13.05 -9.51 13.43
N CYS A 255 13.31 -8.45 14.22
CA CYS A 255 14.28 -8.54 15.32
C CYS A 255 13.67 -9.02 16.64
N GLY A 256 12.35 -8.94 16.80
CA GLY A 256 11.64 -9.33 18.03
C GLY A 256 11.99 -8.45 19.24
N GLU A 257 12.29 -7.18 18.99
CA GLU A 257 12.74 -6.26 20.04
C GLU A 257 11.56 -5.63 20.80
N ARG A 258 11.83 -5.32 22.07
CA ARG A 258 10.87 -4.60 22.91
C ARG A 258 10.94 -3.09 22.64
N ARG A 259 9.86 -2.38 22.91
CA ARG A 259 9.70 -0.93 22.72
C ARG A 259 10.91 -0.12 23.20
N ARG A 260 11.45 -0.39 24.42
CA ARG A 260 12.63 0.31 24.95
C ARG A 260 13.87 0.17 24.06
N SER A 261 14.10 -1.04 23.51
CA SER A 261 15.24 -1.29 22.61
C SER A 261 15.03 -0.62 21.26
N ILE A 262 13.80 -0.66 20.73
CA ILE A 262 13.41 -0.01 19.47
C ILE A 262 13.62 1.50 19.58
N ARG A 263 13.14 2.12 20.67
CA ARG A 263 13.34 3.55 20.98
C ARG A 263 14.81 3.95 20.95
N ALA A 264 15.66 3.22 21.68
CA ALA A 264 17.09 3.51 21.76
C ALA A 264 17.80 3.31 20.40
N ALA A 265 17.37 2.33 19.62
CA ALA A 265 17.89 2.09 18.29
C ALA A 265 17.47 3.18 17.29
N ALA A 266 16.21 3.63 17.33
CA ALA A 266 15.70 4.70 16.48
C ALA A 266 16.40 6.03 16.74
N LYS A 267 16.59 6.42 18.02
CA LYS A 267 17.34 7.63 18.39
C LYS A 267 18.77 7.65 17.86
N ARG A 268 19.39 6.49 17.73
CA ARG A 268 20.73 6.38 17.10
C ARG A 268 20.66 6.42 15.58
N ALA A 269 19.72 5.68 14.96
CA ALA A 269 19.61 5.55 13.52
C ALA A 269 19.19 6.87 12.85
N PHE A 270 18.32 7.64 13.50
CA PHE A 270 17.77 8.89 12.99
C PHE A 270 18.32 10.15 13.66
N LYS A 271 19.52 10.04 14.27
CA LYS A 271 20.18 11.18 14.91
C LYS A 271 20.39 12.31 13.91
N GLY A 272 19.88 13.50 14.23
CA GLY A 272 19.99 14.70 13.39
C GLY A 272 18.93 14.78 12.26
N ILE A 273 18.06 13.77 12.13
CA ILE A 273 16.93 13.78 11.19
C ILE A 273 15.63 14.08 11.94
N TYR A 274 15.39 13.37 13.03
CA TYR A 274 14.23 13.56 13.91
C TYR A 274 14.68 13.87 15.33
N SER A 275 13.91 14.70 16.03
CA SER A 275 14.07 14.90 17.46
C SER A 275 13.71 13.64 18.26
N GLU A 276 14.20 13.52 19.47
CA GLU A 276 13.86 12.41 20.36
C GLU A 276 12.35 12.36 20.67
N ASP A 277 11.72 13.52 20.84
CA ASP A 277 10.29 13.64 21.13
C ASP A 277 9.43 13.20 19.92
N GLU A 278 9.85 13.53 18.70
CA GLU A 278 9.18 13.03 17.48
C GLU A 278 9.27 11.51 17.38
N ILE A 279 10.45 10.93 17.61
CA ILE A 279 10.63 9.48 17.61
C ILE A 279 9.73 8.83 18.68
N ASP A 280 9.68 9.39 19.88
CA ASP A 280 8.87 8.89 20.98
C ASP A 280 7.37 8.97 20.66
N LYS A 281 6.91 10.09 20.10
CA LYS A 281 5.53 10.31 19.64
C LYS A 281 5.13 9.25 18.61
N TRP A 282 5.93 9.07 17.57
CA TRP A 282 5.57 8.18 16.47
C TRP A 282 5.73 6.70 16.81
N LEU A 283 6.65 6.36 17.72
CA LEU A 283 6.74 5.00 18.27
C LEU A 283 5.48 4.66 19.10
N GLU A 284 4.95 5.61 19.87
CA GLU A 284 3.69 5.44 20.59
C GLU A 284 2.51 5.21 19.62
N VAL A 285 2.40 6.04 18.57
CA VAL A 285 1.39 5.89 17.53
C VAL A 285 1.49 4.52 16.86
N PHE A 286 2.71 4.09 16.50
CA PHE A 286 2.97 2.79 15.89
C PHE A 286 2.50 1.65 16.80
N CYS A 287 2.95 1.62 18.06
CA CYS A 287 2.63 0.56 19.01
C CYS A 287 1.11 0.46 19.24
N ARG A 288 0.45 1.60 19.47
CA ARG A 288 -1.00 1.67 19.67
C ARG A 288 -1.76 1.17 18.44
N ARG A 289 -1.41 1.65 17.23
CA ARG A 289 -2.09 1.23 16.00
C ARG A 289 -1.83 -0.23 15.66
N LEU A 290 -0.61 -0.72 15.90
CA LEU A 290 -0.27 -2.13 15.68
C LEU A 290 -1.18 -3.07 16.48
N VAL A 291 -1.64 -2.67 17.67
CA VAL A 291 -2.58 -3.44 18.49
C VAL A 291 -4.03 -3.13 18.12
N THR A 292 -4.45 -1.88 18.19
CA THR A 292 -5.87 -1.50 18.06
C THR A 292 -6.44 -1.71 16.66
N GLN A 293 -5.59 -1.77 15.62
CA GLN A 293 -6.01 -2.02 14.23
C GLN A 293 -5.80 -3.48 13.80
N ALA A 294 -5.55 -4.39 14.73
CA ALA A 294 -5.34 -5.80 14.44
C ALA A 294 -6.54 -6.44 13.71
N PHE A 295 -7.77 -6.02 14.01
CA PHE A 295 -8.98 -6.53 13.36
C PHE A 295 -8.96 -6.36 11.83
N LYS A 296 -8.32 -5.31 11.30
CA LYS A 296 -8.16 -5.13 9.85
C LYS A 296 -7.20 -6.15 9.26
N ARG A 297 -6.07 -6.42 9.95
CA ARG A 297 -5.08 -7.39 9.49
C ARG A 297 -5.58 -8.83 9.57
N ASN A 298 -6.42 -9.14 10.55
CA ASN A 298 -6.93 -10.50 10.76
C ASN A 298 -7.86 -10.98 9.62
N CYS A 299 -8.36 -10.07 8.80
CA CYS A 299 -9.13 -10.36 7.59
C CYS A 299 -8.47 -9.79 6.33
N ALA A 300 -7.17 -9.51 6.38
CA ALA A 300 -6.43 -9.10 5.19
C ALA A 300 -6.43 -10.21 4.12
N PRO A 301 -6.48 -9.86 2.83
CA PRO A 301 -6.38 -10.83 1.76
C PRO A 301 -4.99 -11.47 1.72
N ASP A 302 -4.89 -12.62 1.04
CA ASP A 302 -3.60 -13.19 0.64
C ASP A 302 -2.75 -12.18 -0.11
N GLY A 303 -1.43 -12.24 0.08
CA GLY A 303 -0.52 -11.34 -0.60
C GLY A 303 0.88 -11.91 -0.74
N ILE A 304 1.75 -11.11 -1.30
CA ILE A 304 3.14 -11.50 -1.58
C ILE A 304 4.01 -11.22 -0.36
N LYS A 305 4.65 -12.27 0.17
CA LYS A 305 5.69 -12.15 1.20
C LYS A 305 7.05 -11.97 0.55
N VAL A 306 7.65 -10.80 0.68
CA VAL A 306 8.97 -10.47 0.12
C VAL A 306 10.08 -10.54 1.18
N PHE A 307 9.77 -10.10 2.39
CA PHE A 307 10.69 -9.99 3.53
C PHE A 307 10.36 -10.99 4.63
N PRO A 308 11.26 -11.17 5.64
CA PRO A 308 10.93 -11.94 6.84
C PRO A 308 9.73 -11.39 7.62
N ALA A 309 9.45 -10.10 7.53
CA ALA A 309 8.24 -9.48 8.05
C ALA A 309 7.09 -9.60 7.05
N TYR A 310 5.89 -9.97 7.53
CA TYR A 310 4.65 -10.00 6.77
C TYR A 310 3.45 -9.99 7.71
N PHE A 311 2.35 -9.36 7.30
CA PHE A 311 1.12 -9.26 8.09
C PHE A 311 -0.07 -9.95 7.42
N GLY A 312 0.19 -10.99 6.64
CA GLY A 312 -0.85 -11.79 6.00
C GLY A 312 -1.55 -12.74 6.97
N PRO A 313 -2.57 -13.48 6.47
CA PRO A 313 -3.49 -14.26 7.29
C PRO A 313 -2.83 -15.27 8.25
N ASP A 314 -1.73 -15.89 7.84
CA ASP A 314 -1.10 -17.00 8.59
C ASP A 314 0.27 -16.65 9.18
N ASP A 315 0.68 -15.37 9.17
CA ASP A 315 2.01 -14.99 9.64
C ASP A 315 1.94 -14.33 11.03
N TRP A 316 1.84 -13.02 11.09
CA TRP A 316 1.90 -12.28 12.36
C TRP A 316 0.50 -11.79 12.77
N ARG A 317 -0.09 -12.41 13.79
CA ARG A 317 -1.45 -12.12 14.24
C ARG A 317 -1.48 -11.63 15.69
N ILE A 318 -2.35 -10.63 15.93
CA ILE A 318 -2.78 -10.21 17.26
C ILE A 318 -4.29 -10.45 17.33
N PRO A 319 -4.84 -11.02 18.43
CA PRO A 319 -6.28 -11.10 18.61
C PRO A 319 -6.94 -9.72 18.48
N SER A 320 -8.14 -9.68 17.86
CA SER A 320 -8.82 -8.41 17.55
C SER A 320 -9.35 -7.68 18.79
N ASP A 321 -9.50 -8.40 19.87
CA ASP A 321 -9.97 -7.92 21.18
C ASP A 321 -8.83 -7.49 22.14
N CYS A 322 -7.57 -7.53 21.69
CA CYS A 322 -6.46 -7.03 22.46
C CYS A 322 -6.56 -5.51 22.66
N THR A 323 -6.38 -5.08 23.90
CA THR A 323 -6.23 -3.68 24.27
C THR A 323 -4.76 -3.28 24.32
N TYR A 324 -4.48 -2.01 24.03
CA TYR A 324 -3.15 -1.46 24.16
C TYR A 324 -2.91 -0.95 25.58
N GLU A 325 -2.01 -1.60 26.30
CA GLU A 325 -1.62 -1.26 27.67
C GLU A 325 -0.13 -0.86 27.75
N GLY A 326 0.28 0.11 26.95
CA GLY A 326 1.60 0.76 27.03
C GLY A 326 2.80 -0.07 26.55
N ASP A 327 3.13 -1.20 27.16
CA ASP A 327 4.38 -1.93 26.87
C ASP A 327 4.20 -3.33 26.25
N ILE A 328 2.98 -3.77 25.99
CA ILE A 328 2.72 -5.14 25.52
C ILE A 328 2.71 -5.19 23.97
N ILE A 329 3.89 -5.29 23.38
CA ILE A 329 4.03 -5.80 22.02
C ILE A 329 4.67 -7.20 22.09
N GLN A 330 3.91 -8.18 22.53
CA GLN A 330 4.26 -9.57 22.31
C GLN A 330 3.03 -10.32 21.80
N PRO A 331 3.09 -10.90 20.59
CA PRO A 331 2.10 -11.88 20.21
C PRO A 331 2.19 -13.01 21.25
N ARG A 332 1.05 -13.33 21.89
CA ARG A 332 1.00 -14.54 22.70
C ARG A 332 1.39 -15.70 21.79
N LYS A 333 2.52 -16.36 22.08
CA LYS A 333 2.82 -17.66 21.48
C LYS A 333 1.60 -18.54 21.77
N ARG A 334 0.88 -18.98 20.73
CA ARG A 334 -0.10 -20.04 20.90
C ARG A 334 0.65 -21.21 21.52
N ARG A 335 0.34 -21.55 22.78
CA ARG A 335 0.59 -22.89 23.28
C ARG A 335 -0.44 -23.75 22.54
N TYR A 336 0.00 -24.45 21.52
CA TYR A 336 -0.72 -25.64 21.10
C TYR A 336 -0.64 -26.57 22.32
N HIS A 337 -1.74 -26.81 22.97
CA HIS A 337 -1.84 -27.94 23.88
C HIS A 337 -1.82 -29.16 22.97
N ASP A 338 -0.80 -30.00 23.18
CA ASP A 338 -0.68 -31.35 22.62
C ASP A 338 -1.91 -32.18 22.98
#